data_1f647f06d91a58d735c1362be3393473
#
_entry.id   1f647f06d91a58d735c1362be3393473
#
_cell.length_a   1.000
_cell.length_b   1.000
_cell.length_c   1.000
_cell.angle_alpha   90.00
_cell.angle_beta   90.00
_cell.angle_gamma   90.00
#
_symmetry.space_group_name_H-M   'P 1'
#
loop_
_entity.id
_entity.type
_entity.pdbx_description
1 polymer ?
#
loop_
_entity_poly.entity_id
_entity_poly.type
_entity_poly.pdbx_seq_one_letter_code
_entity_poly.pdbx_strand_id
1 'polypeptide(L)'
;MESAELQFAHPAAGDTIAVFDTSAGIFKAVLFPDEAPQAVQNFTTLAGQGFYNGLTVTRVEKDFVVEAGQGADGRGTTIWNGSRYPAETTDKLHHYSGALCAAADASGECASVFYVMETLPGADSVTQELTDQMTAAGWRADVISAYQTAGGAPYLDYTDTVFGQVYEGMDVVDAIARTGVDEAQRPTEPITINSVTITKFE
;
A
#
# COMPACT_ATOMS: atom_id res chain seq x y z
N MET A 1 -22.61 11.08 2.23
CA MET A 1 -22.23 10.52 3.55
C MET A 1 -20.74 10.40 3.53
N GLU A 2 -20.04 11.07 4.40
CA GLU A 2 -18.61 10.81 4.60
C GLU A 2 -18.49 9.35 5.02
N SER A 3 -17.60 8.62 4.37
CA SER A 3 -17.31 7.24 4.74
C SER A 3 -16.78 7.21 6.17
N ALA A 4 -17.34 6.35 7.02
CA ALA A 4 -16.84 6.14 8.38
C ALA A 4 -15.51 5.33 8.38
N GLU A 5 -14.99 4.98 7.22
CA GLU A 5 -13.77 4.20 7.05
C GLU A 5 -12.54 5.05 7.40
N LEU A 6 -11.69 4.50 8.24
CA LEU A 6 -10.46 5.14 8.72
C LEU A 6 -9.55 5.64 7.58
N GLN A 7 -9.48 4.88 6.47
CA GLN A 7 -8.62 5.18 5.34
C GLN A 7 -9.05 6.40 4.51
N PHE A 8 -10.32 6.82 4.59
CA PHE A 8 -10.83 7.98 3.85
C PHE A 8 -10.83 9.27 4.66
N ALA A 9 -10.45 9.20 5.94
CA ALA A 9 -10.25 10.38 6.75
C ALA A 9 -8.97 11.10 6.33
N HIS A 10 -9.04 12.44 6.20
CA HIS A 10 -7.81 13.22 6.05
C HIS A 10 -6.99 13.13 7.34
N PRO A 11 -5.65 13.04 7.27
CA PRO A 11 -4.82 13.00 8.46
C PRO A 11 -5.12 14.15 9.44
N ALA A 12 -5.14 13.83 10.72
CA ALA A 12 -5.27 14.79 11.80
C ALA A 12 -3.90 15.20 12.37
N ALA A 13 -3.82 16.35 13.02
CA ALA A 13 -2.59 16.80 13.67
C ALA A 13 -2.05 15.75 14.65
N GLY A 14 -0.80 15.36 14.48
CA GLY A 14 -0.15 14.32 15.26
C GLY A 14 -0.13 12.93 14.64
N ASP A 15 -0.90 12.69 13.58
CA ASP A 15 -0.84 11.42 12.85
C ASP A 15 0.55 11.18 12.26
N THR A 16 0.96 9.93 12.21
CA THR A 16 2.23 9.55 11.57
C THR A 16 2.04 9.50 10.08
N ILE A 17 2.85 10.24 9.34
CA ILE A 17 2.85 10.24 7.89
C ILE A 17 4.20 9.84 7.31
N ALA A 18 4.17 9.19 6.15
CA ALA A 18 5.33 8.91 5.33
C ALA A 18 5.29 9.79 4.08
N VAL A 19 6.38 10.48 3.80
CA VAL A 19 6.61 11.27 2.59
C VAL A 19 7.57 10.49 1.71
N PHE A 20 7.09 10.07 0.55
CA PHE A 20 7.89 9.38 -0.46
C PHE A 20 8.34 10.40 -1.51
N ASP A 21 9.63 10.69 -1.55
CA ASP A 21 10.26 11.44 -2.63
C ASP A 21 10.79 10.42 -3.64
N THR A 22 10.29 10.49 -4.86
CA THR A 22 10.70 9.59 -5.95
C THR A 22 11.14 10.38 -7.18
N SER A 23 11.82 9.70 -8.09
CA SER A 23 12.19 10.32 -9.39
C SER A 23 10.97 10.66 -10.26
N ALA A 24 9.79 10.12 -9.95
CA ALA A 24 8.53 10.43 -10.63
C ALA A 24 7.72 11.55 -9.96
N GLY A 25 8.07 11.94 -8.71
CA GLY A 25 7.36 12.93 -7.93
C GLY A 25 7.23 12.53 -6.46
N ILE A 26 6.45 13.32 -5.72
CA ILE A 26 6.23 13.12 -4.29
C ILE A 26 4.80 12.65 -4.05
N PHE A 27 4.63 11.64 -3.20
CA PHE A 27 3.34 11.27 -2.64
C PHE A 27 3.45 11.06 -1.14
N LYS A 28 2.32 11.14 -0.42
CA LYS A 28 2.27 11.05 1.03
C LYS A 28 1.20 10.07 1.48
N ALA A 29 1.52 9.30 2.51
CA ALA A 29 0.60 8.34 3.13
C ALA A 29 0.49 8.57 4.63
N VAL A 30 -0.73 8.47 5.17
CA VAL A 30 -0.95 8.32 6.61
C VAL A 30 -0.71 6.87 6.99
N LEU A 31 -0.13 6.63 8.16
CA LEU A 31 0.15 5.29 8.69
C LEU A 31 -0.75 4.96 9.87
N PHE A 32 -1.09 3.68 10.04
CA PHE A 32 -2.04 3.18 11.03
C PHE A 32 -1.35 2.27 12.08
N PRO A 33 -0.59 2.84 13.03
CA PRO A 33 0.18 2.05 14.00
C PRO A 33 -0.67 1.24 14.99
N ASP A 34 -1.92 1.63 15.20
CA ASP A 34 -2.83 0.91 16.11
C ASP A 34 -3.41 -0.35 15.46
N GLU A 35 -3.59 -0.34 14.14
CA GLU A 35 -4.16 -1.43 13.34
C GLU A 35 -3.09 -2.39 12.81
N ALA A 36 -1.88 -1.89 12.50
CA ALA A 36 -0.77 -2.67 11.94
C ALA A 36 0.57 -2.31 12.62
N PRO A 37 0.71 -2.57 13.93
CA PRO A 37 1.85 -2.10 14.72
C PRO A 37 3.20 -2.63 14.25
N GLN A 38 3.32 -3.89 13.86
CA GLN A 38 4.60 -4.46 13.41
C GLN A 38 5.00 -3.93 12.03
N ALA A 39 4.05 -3.85 11.10
CA ALA A 39 4.28 -3.30 9.77
C ALA A 39 4.73 -1.84 9.84
N VAL A 40 4.01 -1.00 10.61
CA VAL A 40 4.37 0.41 10.81
C VAL A 40 5.72 0.54 11.52
N GLN A 41 5.98 -0.25 12.58
CA GLN A 41 7.27 -0.21 13.27
C GLN A 41 8.43 -0.60 12.36
N ASN A 42 8.28 -1.69 11.60
CA ASN A 42 9.31 -2.13 10.64
C ASN A 42 9.56 -1.06 9.58
N PHE A 43 8.50 -0.59 8.94
CA PHE A 43 8.57 0.41 7.87
C PHE A 43 9.20 1.72 8.33
N THR A 44 8.71 2.29 9.44
CA THR A 44 9.20 3.59 9.94
C THR A 44 10.63 3.52 10.43
N THR A 45 11.04 2.42 11.06
CA THR A 45 12.42 2.22 11.52
C THR A 45 13.37 2.07 10.33
N LEU A 46 13.02 1.25 9.34
CA LEU A 46 13.82 1.09 8.12
C LEU A 46 13.92 2.41 7.34
N ALA A 47 12.83 3.19 7.23
CA ALA A 47 12.84 4.51 6.62
C ALA A 47 13.79 5.46 7.37
N GLY A 48 13.73 5.49 8.70
CA GLY A 48 14.64 6.29 9.54
C GLY A 48 16.11 5.88 9.42
N GLN A 49 16.39 4.64 9.07
CA GLN A 49 17.73 4.14 8.77
C GLN A 49 18.18 4.42 7.33
N GLY A 50 17.32 5.00 6.49
CA GLY A 50 17.57 5.26 5.08
C GLY A 50 17.56 4.00 4.20
N PHE A 51 17.00 2.90 4.68
CA PHE A 51 16.97 1.63 3.93
C PHE A 51 16.33 1.77 2.54
N TYR A 52 15.26 2.55 2.43
CA TYR A 52 14.54 2.74 1.16
C TYR A 52 15.23 3.69 0.19
N ASN A 53 16.20 4.49 0.65
CA ASN A 53 16.87 5.51 -0.17
C ASN A 53 17.69 4.84 -1.28
N GLY A 54 17.43 5.22 -2.52
CA GLY A 54 18.10 4.67 -3.69
C GLY A 54 17.54 3.33 -4.18
N LEU A 55 16.56 2.73 -3.48
CA LEU A 55 15.85 1.57 -4.00
C LEU A 55 14.97 1.98 -5.19
N THR A 56 14.68 1.02 -6.04
CA THR A 56 13.82 1.22 -7.22
C THR A 56 12.48 0.52 -7.04
N VAL A 57 11.48 1.01 -7.77
CA VAL A 57 10.24 0.28 -8.01
C VAL A 57 10.59 -1.03 -8.72
N THR A 58 10.17 -2.14 -8.15
CA THR A 58 10.56 -3.49 -8.59
C THR A 58 9.49 -4.20 -9.40
N ARG A 59 8.23 -3.79 -9.25
CA ARG A 59 7.09 -4.34 -9.99
C ARG A 59 6.03 -3.27 -10.17
N VAL A 60 5.52 -3.18 -11.38
CA VAL A 60 4.35 -2.38 -11.73
C VAL A 60 3.38 -3.26 -12.50
N GLU A 61 2.19 -3.37 -11.98
CA GLU A 61 1.06 -3.98 -12.68
C GLU A 61 -0.03 -2.92 -12.80
N LYS A 62 -0.24 -2.47 -14.02
CA LYS A 62 -1.20 -1.41 -14.33
C LYS A 62 -2.60 -1.78 -13.84
N ASP A 63 -3.31 -0.82 -13.29
CA ASP A 63 -4.65 -0.96 -12.70
C ASP A 63 -4.67 -1.97 -11.53
N PHE A 64 -3.51 -2.17 -10.87
CA PHE A 64 -3.40 -3.06 -9.73
C PHE A 64 -2.41 -2.55 -8.66
N VAL A 65 -1.08 -2.65 -8.87
CA VAL A 65 -0.10 -2.29 -7.82
C VAL A 65 1.17 -1.63 -8.36
N VAL A 66 1.77 -0.80 -7.52
CA VAL A 66 3.15 -0.31 -7.62
C VAL A 66 3.93 -0.85 -6.43
N GLU A 67 4.92 -1.72 -6.65
CA GLU A 67 5.66 -2.43 -5.60
C GLU A 67 7.12 -1.99 -5.53
N ALA A 68 7.64 -1.87 -4.30
CA ALA A 68 9.03 -1.55 -4.00
C ALA A 68 9.46 -2.13 -2.64
N GLY A 69 10.68 -1.79 -2.19
CA GLY A 69 11.16 -2.15 -0.84
C GLY A 69 11.98 -3.44 -0.79
N GLN A 70 12.33 -4.02 -1.93
CA GLN A 70 13.32 -5.09 -2.01
C GLN A 70 14.73 -4.49 -1.86
N GLY A 71 15.55 -5.11 -1.02
CA GLY A 71 16.97 -4.75 -0.90
C GLY A 71 17.77 -5.11 -2.14
N ALA A 72 19.06 -4.74 -2.15
CA ALA A 72 19.97 -5.00 -3.27
C ALA A 72 20.14 -6.50 -3.61
N ASP A 73 19.83 -7.39 -2.67
CA ASP A 73 19.83 -8.84 -2.84
C ASP A 73 18.49 -9.38 -3.43
N GLY A 74 17.55 -8.50 -3.79
CA GLY A 74 16.23 -8.85 -4.30
C GLY A 74 15.27 -9.39 -3.23
N ARG A 75 15.59 -9.22 -1.95
CA ARG A 75 14.79 -9.71 -0.82
C ARG A 75 14.29 -8.57 0.06
N GLY A 76 13.24 -8.86 0.81
CA GLY A 76 12.82 -8.01 1.92
C GLY A 76 13.67 -8.27 3.17
N THR A 77 13.79 -7.23 4.01
CA THR A 77 14.45 -7.29 5.32
C THR A 77 13.51 -6.81 6.43
N THR A 78 13.93 -6.99 7.68
CA THR A 78 13.21 -6.46 8.85
C THR A 78 14.20 -5.93 9.87
N ILE A 79 13.69 -5.14 10.81
CA ILE A 79 14.44 -4.64 11.96
C ILE A 79 14.76 -5.74 13.00
N TRP A 80 14.19 -6.93 12.84
CA TRP A 80 14.39 -8.09 13.73
C TRP A 80 15.39 -9.09 13.16
N ASN A 81 16.56 -8.59 12.71
CA ASN A 81 17.64 -9.39 12.14
C ASN A 81 17.20 -10.28 10.97
N GLY A 82 16.29 -9.79 10.15
CA GLY A 82 15.76 -10.50 8.99
C GLY A 82 14.67 -11.54 9.31
N SER A 83 14.28 -11.68 10.58
CA SER A 83 13.10 -12.49 10.94
C SER A 83 11.84 -11.79 10.42
N ARG A 84 11.03 -12.49 9.63
CA ARG A 84 9.77 -11.96 9.11
C ARG A 84 8.74 -11.83 10.23
N TYR A 85 7.68 -11.08 9.97
CA TYR A 85 6.55 -10.93 10.89
C TYR A 85 5.26 -11.36 10.20
N PRO A 86 4.28 -11.93 10.95
CA PRO A 86 3.02 -12.37 10.36
C PRO A 86 2.24 -11.20 9.79
N ALA A 87 1.47 -11.44 8.73
CA ALA A 87 0.55 -10.43 8.23
C ALA A 87 -0.45 -10.00 9.32
N GLU A 88 -0.64 -8.68 9.43
CA GLU A 88 -1.57 -8.05 10.37
C GLU A 88 -2.81 -7.62 9.61
N THR A 89 -3.91 -8.35 9.78
CA THR A 89 -5.18 -8.09 9.10
C THR A 89 -6.25 -7.66 10.09
N THR A 90 -7.15 -6.80 9.66
CA THR A 90 -8.19 -6.20 10.51
C THR A 90 -9.43 -5.86 9.70
N ASP A 91 -10.59 -5.77 10.34
CA ASP A 91 -11.85 -5.35 9.72
C ASP A 91 -11.94 -3.83 9.46
N LYS A 92 -10.90 -3.07 9.84
CA LYS A 92 -10.87 -1.61 9.73
C LYS A 92 -10.09 -1.10 8.53
N LEU A 93 -9.18 -1.92 7.99
CA LEU A 93 -8.30 -1.57 6.90
C LEU A 93 -8.50 -2.55 5.74
N HIS A 94 -8.63 -2.00 4.55
CA HIS A 94 -8.96 -2.73 3.34
C HIS A 94 -8.05 -2.33 2.19
N HIS A 95 -7.94 -3.19 1.17
CA HIS A 95 -7.14 -2.94 -0.02
C HIS A 95 -7.87 -2.01 -1.02
N TYR A 96 -8.29 -0.83 -0.53
CA TYR A 96 -8.82 0.22 -1.41
C TYR A 96 -7.70 0.82 -2.27
N SER A 97 -8.06 1.50 -3.36
CA SER A 97 -7.10 2.28 -4.13
C SER A 97 -6.37 3.29 -3.24
N GLY A 98 -5.06 3.38 -3.39
CA GLY A 98 -4.18 4.18 -2.53
C GLY A 98 -3.77 3.51 -1.22
N ALA A 99 -4.26 2.31 -0.89
CA ALA A 99 -3.78 1.58 0.29
C ALA A 99 -2.28 1.27 0.17
N LEU A 100 -1.55 1.54 1.25
CA LEU A 100 -0.14 1.18 1.41
C LEU A 100 -0.06 -0.13 2.18
N CYS A 101 0.46 -1.17 1.54
CA CYS A 101 0.39 -2.55 2.00
C CYS A 101 1.76 -3.19 2.12
N ALA A 102 1.98 -4.03 3.13
CA ALA A 102 3.13 -4.92 3.21
C ALA A 102 2.79 -6.24 2.53
N ALA A 103 3.61 -6.62 1.56
CA ALA A 103 3.44 -7.86 0.82
C ALA A 103 3.78 -9.07 1.69
N ALA A 104 2.82 -9.97 1.87
CA ALA A 104 3.06 -11.25 2.51
C ALA A 104 3.62 -12.28 1.52
N ASP A 105 4.50 -13.14 1.98
CA ASP A 105 4.95 -14.29 1.21
C ASP A 105 3.94 -15.45 1.29
N ALA A 106 4.28 -16.57 0.65
CA ALA A 106 3.42 -17.76 0.63
C ALA A 106 3.17 -18.38 2.02
N SER A 107 3.95 -18.01 3.04
CA SER A 107 3.74 -18.42 4.43
C SER A 107 2.87 -17.41 5.21
N GLY A 108 2.45 -16.31 4.61
CA GLY A 108 1.70 -15.24 5.27
C GLY A 108 2.60 -14.33 6.12
N GLU A 109 3.89 -14.23 5.79
CA GLU A 109 4.85 -13.42 6.54
C GLU A 109 5.35 -12.23 5.70
N CYS A 110 5.42 -11.07 6.34
CA CYS A 110 5.83 -9.80 5.75
C CYS A 110 7.29 -9.43 6.06
N ALA A 111 7.84 -8.49 5.27
CA ALA A 111 9.15 -7.88 5.49
C ALA A 111 9.13 -6.40 5.04
N SER A 112 10.18 -5.90 4.39
CA SER A 112 10.27 -4.51 3.90
C SER A 112 9.56 -4.27 2.56
N VAL A 113 9.16 -5.31 1.86
CA VAL A 113 8.48 -5.17 0.56
C VAL A 113 7.10 -4.59 0.78
N PHE A 114 6.80 -3.52 0.09
CA PHE A 114 5.50 -2.85 0.15
C PHE A 114 4.98 -2.56 -1.26
N TYR A 115 3.67 -2.36 -1.35
CA TYR A 115 3.04 -1.86 -2.57
C TYR A 115 1.96 -0.82 -2.24
N VAL A 116 1.71 0.04 -3.22
CA VAL A 116 0.55 0.92 -3.23
C VAL A 116 -0.48 0.34 -4.20
N MET A 117 -1.72 0.18 -3.72
CA MET A 117 -2.84 -0.20 -4.57
C MET A 117 -3.13 0.91 -5.59
N GLU A 118 -3.12 0.56 -6.86
CA GLU A 118 -3.47 1.47 -7.96
C GLU A 118 -4.56 0.81 -8.80
N THR A 119 -5.77 0.81 -8.31
CA THR A 119 -6.93 0.32 -9.03
C THR A 119 -7.90 1.47 -9.26
N LEU A 120 -8.36 1.60 -10.49
CA LEU A 120 -9.32 2.63 -10.82
C LEU A 120 -10.69 2.31 -10.17
N PRO A 121 -11.42 3.35 -9.70
CA PRO A 121 -12.78 3.16 -9.24
C PRO A 121 -13.68 2.69 -10.38
N GLY A 122 -14.69 1.89 -10.03
CA GLY A 122 -15.75 1.48 -10.95
C GLY A 122 -15.78 0.00 -11.29
N ALA A 123 -16.58 -0.34 -12.31
CA ALA A 123 -16.94 -1.71 -12.62
C ALA A 123 -15.78 -2.61 -13.11
N ASP A 124 -14.67 -2.01 -13.51
CA ASP A 124 -13.53 -2.78 -14.03
C ASP A 124 -12.73 -3.44 -12.90
N SER A 125 -12.68 -2.83 -11.71
CA SER A 125 -12.00 -3.39 -10.54
C SER A 125 -12.95 -4.09 -9.57
N VAL A 126 -14.16 -3.55 -9.39
CA VAL A 126 -15.18 -4.09 -8.47
C VAL A 126 -16.49 -4.34 -9.23
N THR A 127 -16.56 -5.48 -9.90
CA THR A 127 -17.71 -5.85 -10.72
C THR A 127 -18.97 -6.12 -9.89
N GLN A 128 -20.14 -6.07 -10.52
CA GLN A 128 -21.40 -6.46 -9.86
C GLN A 128 -21.35 -7.88 -9.32
N GLU A 129 -20.77 -8.82 -10.07
CA GLU A 129 -20.61 -10.21 -9.62
C GLU A 129 -19.78 -10.30 -8.33
N LEU A 130 -18.67 -9.54 -8.24
CA LEU A 130 -17.84 -9.50 -7.04
C LEU A 130 -18.61 -8.92 -5.85
N THR A 131 -19.37 -7.85 -6.04
CA THR A 131 -20.18 -7.25 -4.96
C THR A 131 -21.30 -8.19 -4.50
N ASP A 132 -21.89 -8.95 -5.39
CA ASP A 132 -22.89 -9.98 -5.04
C ASP A 132 -22.24 -11.11 -4.22
N GLN A 133 -21.02 -11.54 -4.59
CA GLN A 133 -20.24 -12.52 -3.82
C GLN A 133 -19.87 -11.99 -2.43
N MET A 134 -19.41 -10.73 -2.32
CA MET A 134 -19.10 -10.10 -1.04
C MET A 134 -20.35 -10.02 -0.15
N THR A 135 -21.49 -9.64 -0.72
CA THR A 135 -22.78 -9.60 -0.01
C THR A 135 -23.18 -10.99 0.50
N ALA A 136 -23.08 -12.01 -0.36
CA ALA A 136 -23.39 -13.39 0.01
C ALA A 136 -22.43 -13.94 1.08
N ALA A 137 -21.17 -13.47 1.11
CA ALA A 137 -20.19 -13.81 2.12
C ALA A 137 -20.35 -13.02 3.44
N GLY A 138 -21.32 -12.11 3.52
CA GLY A 138 -21.65 -11.36 4.73
C GLY A 138 -20.76 -10.15 4.98
N TRP A 139 -20.13 -9.58 3.94
CA TRP A 139 -19.37 -8.36 4.05
C TRP A 139 -20.28 -7.18 4.45
N ARG A 140 -19.70 -6.24 5.17
CA ARG A 140 -20.40 -4.99 5.54
C ARG A 140 -20.76 -4.18 4.30
N ALA A 141 -21.97 -3.64 4.27
CA ALA A 141 -22.48 -2.88 3.11
C ALA A 141 -21.67 -1.58 2.85
N ASP A 142 -21.16 -0.94 3.92
CA ASP A 142 -20.32 0.25 3.82
C ASP A 142 -18.95 -0.08 3.17
N VAL A 143 -18.34 -1.23 3.51
CA VAL A 143 -17.09 -1.72 2.88
C VAL A 143 -17.30 -2.01 1.39
N ILE A 144 -18.40 -2.70 1.03
CA ILE A 144 -18.74 -2.97 -0.38
C ILE A 144 -18.92 -1.66 -1.15
N SER A 145 -19.66 -0.71 -0.58
CA SER A 145 -19.87 0.62 -1.19
C SER A 145 -18.56 1.40 -1.34
N ALA A 146 -17.65 1.28 -0.37
CA ALA A 146 -16.34 1.91 -0.43
C ALA A 146 -15.50 1.34 -1.57
N TYR A 147 -15.46 0.03 -1.75
CA TYR A 147 -14.79 -0.61 -2.89
C TYR A 147 -15.37 -0.17 -4.24
N GLN A 148 -16.69 -0.09 -4.36
CA GLN A 148 -17.34 0.40 -5.59
C GLN A 148 -16.97 1.85 -5.91
N THR A 149 -16.74 2.68 -4.88
CA THR A 149 -16.45 4.10 -5.04
C THR A 149 -14.97 4.38 -5.23
N ALA A 150 -14.11 3.75 -4.43
CA ALA A 150 -12.67 3.99 -4.43
C ALA A 150 -11.89 3.06 -5.38
N GLY A 151 -12.44 1.91 -5.72
CA GLY A 151 -11.70 0.83 -6.34
C GLY A 151 -10.91 0.03 -5.32
N GLY A 152 -10.19 -0.98 -5.77
CA GLY A 152 -9.36 -1.81 -4.91
C GLY A 152 -9.46 -3.31 -5.22
N ALA A 153 -8.85 -4.12 -4.35
CA ALA A 153 -8.73 -5.56 -4.51
C ALA A 153 -9.21 -6.31 -3.26
N PRO A 154 -10.54 -6.47 -3.06
CA PRO A 154 -11.08 -7.06 -1.84
C PRO A 154 -10.60 -8.50 -1.58
N TYR A 155 -10.16 -9.23 -2.60
CA TYR A 155 -9.61 -10.58 -2.46
C TYR A 155 -8.23 -10.61 -1.76
N LEU A 156 -7.57 -9.47 -1.57
CA LEU A 156 -6.33 -9.34 -0.80
C LEU A 156 -6.58 -9.09 0.69
N ASP A 157 -7.80 -8.69 1.05
CA ASP A 157 -8.16 -8.54 2.46
C ASP A 157 -7.95 -9.88 3.18
N TYR A 158 -7.43 -9.81 4.39
CA TYR A 158 -7.05 -10.97 5.22
C TYR A 158 -5.85 -11.80 4.73
N THR A 159 -5.15 -11.36 3.68
CA THR A 159 -3.89 -12.00 3.21
C THR A 159 -2.68 -11.11 3.45
N ASP A 160 -2.71 -9.88 2.96
CA ASP A 160 -1.65 -8.89 3.11
C ASP A 160 -1.99 -7.86 4.20
N THR A 161 -0.98 -7.15 4.68
CA THR A 161 -1.16 -6.12 5.71
C THR A 161 -1.38 -4.76 5.07
N VAL A 162 -2.54 -4.15 5.23
CA VAL A 162 -2.72 -2.72 5.00
C VAL A 162 -2.21 -1.97 6.22
N PHE A 163 -1.24 -1.05 6.05
CA PHE A 163 -0.66 -0.30 7.16
C PHE A 163 -0.65 1.22 6.97
N GLY A 164 -1.15 1.69 5.81
CA GLY A 164 -1.27 3.11 5.50
C GLY A 164 -2.22 3.38 4.35
N GLN A 165 -2.44 4.67 4.06
CA GLN A 165 -3.25 5.14 2.94
C GLN A 165 -2.63 6.38 2.33
N VAL A 166 -2.46 6.41 1.02
CA VAL A 166 -2.05 7.61 0.28
C VAL A 166 -3.19 8.62 0.34
N TYR A 167 -2.89 9.83 0.81
CA TYR A 167 -3.85 10.94 0.91
C TYR A 167 -3.48 12.13 0.02
N GLU A 168 -2.23 12.18 -0.48
CA GLU A 168 -1.71 13.23 -1.36
C GLU A 168 -0.76 12.64 -2.39
N GLY A 169 -0.86 13.05 -3.65
CA GLY A 169 0.04 12.62 -4.72
C GLY A 169 -0.33 11.28 -5.36
N MET A 170 -1.60 10.86 -5.34
CA MET A 170 -2.06 9.65 -6.03
C MET A 170 -1.81 9.72 -7.54
N ASP A 171 -1.81 10.92 -8.13
CA ASP A 171 -1.45 11.16 -9.53
C ASP A 171 0.00 10.78 -9.86
N VAL A 172 0.92 10.87 -8.88
CA VAL A 172 2.30 10.38 -9.01
C VAL A 172 2.31 8.85 -9.05
N VAL A 173 1.55 8.19 -8.17
CA VAL A 173 1.39 6.72 -8.16
C VAL A 173 0.80 6.24 -9.49
N ASP A 174 -0.25 6.92 -9.99
CA ASP A 174 -0.87 6.64 -11.29
C ASP A 174 0.13 6.82 -12.45
N ALA A 175 0.99 7.83 -12.39
CA ALA A 175 2.03 8.04 -13.39
C ALA A 175 3.07 6.91 -13.39
N ILE A 176 3.45 6.43 -12.20
CA ILE A 176 4.32 5.26 -12.05
C ILE A 176 3.65 4.01 -12.61
N ALA A 177 2.37 3.80 -12.28
CA ALA A 177 1.60 2.63 -12.72
C ALA A 177 1.41 2.54 -14.25
N ARG A 178 1.54 3.66 -14.95
CA ARG A 178 1.46 3.74 -16.43
C ARG A 178 2.80 3.72 -17.14
N THR A 179 3.90 3.53 -16.42
CA THR A 179 5.23 3.43 -17.03
C THR A 179 5.35 2.17 -17.90
N GLY A 180 6.26 2.19 -18.87
CA GLY A 180 6.59 1.00 -19.64
C GLY A 180 7.28 -0.05 -18.76
N VAL A 181 6.89 -1.31 -18.90
CA VAL A 181 7.46 -2.43 -18.14
C VAL A 181 8.03 -3.51 -19.06
N ASP A 182 8.98 -4.27 -18.54
CA ASP A 182 9.52 -5.48 -19.19
C ASP A 182 8.59 -6.71 -18.96
N GLU A 183 9.01 -7.88 -19.47
CA GLU A 183 8.26 -9.14 -19.31
C GLU A 183 8.13 -9.58 -17.83
N ALA A 184 8.96 -9.07 -16.94
CA ALA A 184 8.91 -9.32 -15.50
C ALA A 184 8.18 -8.21 -14.73
N GLN A 185 7.42 -7.35 -15.42
CA GLN A 185 6.68 -6.22 -14.86
C GLN A 185 7.55 -5.17 -14.15
N ARG A 186 8.84 -5.09 -14.50
CA ARG A 186 9.76 -4.07 -13.98
C ARG A 186 9.72 -2.83 -14.87
N PRO A 187 9.75 -1.61 -14.32
CA PRO A 187 9.88 -0.40 -15.11
C PRO A 187 11.09 -0.48 -16.05
N THR A 188 10.89 -0.23 -17.35
CA THR A 188 11.97 -0.18 -18.34
C THR A 188 12.92 0.98 -18.12
N GLU A 189 12.39 2.10 -17.60
CA GLU A 189 13.17 3.23 -17.07
C GLU A 189 13.08 3.17 -15.54
N PRO A 190 14.23 3.06 -14.83
CA PRO A 190 14.22 2.91 -13.39
C PRO A 190 13.53 4.08 -12.68
N ILE A 191 12.58 3.78 -11.81
CA ILE A 191 11.96 4.76 -10.92
C ILE A 191 12.57 4.56 -9.54
N THR A 192 13.25 5.60 -9.07
CA THR A 192 14.03 5.55 -7.82
C THR A 192 13.28 6.21 -6.68
N ILE A 193 13.29 5.60 -5.51
CA ILE A 193 12.92 6.22 -4.24
C ILE A 193 14.12 7.03 -3.77
N ASN A 194 14.04 8.37 -3.87
CA ASN A 194 15.10 9.25 -3.41
C ASN A 194 15.20 9.22 -1.87
N SER A 195 14.04 9.28 -1.21
CA SER A 195 13.94 9.13 0.25
C SER A 195 12.53 8.76 0.69
N VAL A 196 12.44 8.14 1.87
CA VAL A 196 11.19 8.02 2.63
C VAL A 196 11.41 8.72 3.97
N THR A 197 10.64 9.79 4.22
CA THR A 197 10.72 10.57 5.46
C THR A 197 9.49 10.34 6.31
N ILE A 198 9.69 9.98 7.58
CA ILE A 198 8.60 9.82 8.55
C ILE A 198 8.49 11.11 9.37
N THR A 199 7.31 11.66 9.46
CA THR A 199 7.02 12.87 10.21
C THR A 199 5.63 12.84 10.82
N LYS A 200 5.25 13.89 11.54
CA LYS A 200 3.90 14.09 12.06
C LYS A 200 3.15 15.06 11.16
N PHE A 201 1.87 14.79 10.95
CA PHE A 201 0.98 15.72 10.29
C PHE A 201 0.72 16.92 11.21
N GLU A 202 0.81 18.16 10.67
CA GLU A 202 0.68 19.43 11.41
C GLU A 202 -0.74 19.98 11.38
#